data_9c5a09be1974293f7ad6ea02ea8868ff
#
_entry.id   9c5a09be1974293f7ad6ea02ea8868ff
#
_cell.length_a   1.000
_cell.length_b   1.000
_cell.length_c   1.000
_cell.angle_alpha   90.00
_cell.angle_beta   90.00
_cell.angle_gamma   90.00
#
_symmetry.space_group_name_H-M   'P 1'
#
loop_
_entity.id
_entity.type
_entity.pdbx_description
1 polymer ?
#
loop_
_entity_poly.entity_id
_entity_poly.type
_entity_poly.pdbx_seq_one_letter_code
_entity_poly.pdbx_strand_id
1 'polypeptide(L)'
;MNYFTSNTNEMKRKVVNFSKFMSSGLKRPEKKFISDMIYGLSTGKDIKISNVARELHEDIKLDNTIERLCLHLESFDNLELISKNKYNYIRSMLPNEVISIFDDSDIAKVYGKKFEDLDKVKDASAIKDTYVPGYYMCNAVILSKNK
;
A
#
# COMPACT_ATOMS: atom_id res chain seq x y z
N MET A 1 32.49 -11.73 8.63
CA MET A 1 31.15 -12.11 8.14
C MET A 1 30.26 -10.88 8.24
N ASN A 2 29.84 -10.29 7.11
CA ASN A 2 29.21 -8.97 7.09
C ASN A 2 27.76 -9.02 7.62
N TYR A 3 27.53 -8.44 8.78
CA TYR A 3 26.19 -8.26 9.39
C TYR A 3 25.19 -7.60 8.43
N PHE A 4 25.63 -6.71 7.55
CA PHE A 4 24.81 -6.03 6.54
C PHE A 4 24.23 -6.98 5.50
N THR A 5 24.95 -8.00 5.06
CA THR A 5 24.48 -8.99 4.06
C THR A 5 23.40 -9.91 4.63
N SER A 6 23.50 -10.28 5.90
CA SER A 6 22.51 -11.11 6.58
C SER A 6 21.17 -10.39 6.72
N ASN A 7 21.16 -9.14 7.19
CA ASN A 7 19.96 -8.33 7.34
C ASN A 7 19.25 -8.04 6.00
N THR A 8 20.03 -7.77 4.94
CA THR A 8 19.49 -7.54 3.60
C THR A 8 18.79 -8.79 3.05
N ASN A 9 19.37 -9.97 3.26
CA ASN A 9 18.78 -11.24 2.81
C ASN A 9 17.51 -11.58 3.61
N GLU A 10 17.49 -11.31 4.90
CA GLU A 10 16.31 -11.51 5.74
C GLU A 10 15.16 -10.58 5.31
N MET A 11 15.46 -9.31 5.05
CA MET A 11 14.48 -8.33 4.57
C MET A 11 13.91 -8.73 3.22
N LYS A 12 14.75 -9.14 2.26
CA LYS A 12 14.30 -9.65 0.97
C LYS A 12 13.37 -10.85 1.13
N ARG A 13 13.73 -11.79 2.02
CA ARG A 13 12.89 -12.97 2.29
C ARG A 13 11.54 -12.59 2.87
N LYS A 14 11.48 -11.62 3.80
CA LYS A 14 10.21 -11.12 4.37
C LYS A 14 9.34 -10.48 3.28
N VAL A 15 9.91 -9.62 2.42
CA VAL A 15 9.20 -9.00 1.30
C VAL A 15 8.65 -10.06 0.34
N VAL A 16 9.45 -11.04 -0.05
CA VAL A 16 9.03 -12.13 -0.94
C VAL A 16 7.90 -12.96 -0.34
N ASN A 17 8.00 -13.33 0.94
CA ASN A 17 6.97 -14.13 1.61
C ASN A 17 5.65 -13.33 1.75
N PHE A 18 5.74 -12.06 2.12
CA PHE A 18 4.58 -11.17 2.18
C PHE A 18 3.93 -11.00 0.81
N SER A 19 4.72 -10.77 -0.24
CA SER A 19 4.21 -10.65 -1.61
C SER A 19 3.50 -11.91 -2.09
N LYS A 20 4.05 -13.10 -1.79
CA LYS A 20 3.42 -14.38 -2.11
C LYS A 20 2.07 -14.53 -1.42
N PHE A 21 1.99 -14.13 -0.16
CA PHE A 21 0.75 -14.19 0.60
C PHE A 21 -0.28 -13.22 0.03
N MET A 22 0.10 -11.95 -0.17
CA MET A 22 -0.79 -10.92 -0.72
C MET A 22 -1.31 -11.26 -2.10
N SER A 23 -0.49 -11.88 -2.96
CA SER A 23 -0.85 -12.27 -4.32
C SER A 23 -1.46 -13.66 -4.46
N SER A 24 -1.82 -14.31 -3.35
CA SER A 24 -2.45 -15.64 -3.36
C SER A 24 -3.76 -15.59 -4.15
N GLY A 25 -3.97 -16.57 -5.03
CA GLY A 25 -5.15 -16.64 -5.91
C GLY A 25 -5.08 -15.81 -7.20
N LEU A 26 -4.12 -14.90 -7.34
CA LEU A 26 -3.93 -14.11 -8.56
C LEU A 26 -3.29 -14.91 -9.69
N LYS A 27 -3.43 -14.44 -10.93
CA LYS A 27 -2.71 -14.94 -12.11
C LYS A 27 -1.23 -14.54 -12.06
N ARG A 28 -0.38 -15.25 -12.82
CA ARG A 28 1.08 -15.04 -12.81
C ARG A 28 1.51 -13.59 -13.10
N PRO A 29 0.95 -12.87 -14.10
CA PRO A 29 1.33 -11.47 -14.34
C PRO A 29 0.97 -10.55 -13.18
N GLU A 30 -0.20 -10.71 -12.59
CA GLU A 30 -0.66 -9.94 -11.43
C GLU A 30 0.19 -10.24 -10.18
N LYS A 31 0.57 -11.50 -9.96
CA LYS A 31 1.52 -11.88 -8.89
C LYS A 31 2.84 -11.15 -9.03
N LYS A 32 3.37 -11.09 -10.28
CA LYS A 32 4.60 -10.34 -10.54
C LYS A 32 4.39 -8.85 -10.24
N PHE A 33 3.30 -8.26 -10.72
CA PHE A 33 2.97 -6.85 -10.47
C PHE A 33 2.90 -6.54 -8.97
N ILE A 34 2.16 -7.31 -8.18
CA ILE A 34 2.08 -7.12 -6.72
C ILE A 34 3.44 -7.26 -6.05
N SER A 35 4.25 -8.24 -6.48
CA SER A 35 5.61 -8.43 -5.95
C SER A 35 6.52 -7.25 -6.26
N ASP A 36 6.48 -6.77 -7.50
CA ASP A 36 7.26 -5.62 -7.97
C ASP A 36 6.88 -4.36 -7.20
N MET A 37 5.57 -4.10 -7.02
CA MET A 37 5.07 -2.96 -6.26
C MET A 37 5.50 -3.02 -4.79
N ILE A 38 5.31 -4.15 -4.13
CA ILE A 38 5.70 -4.29 -2.71
C ILE A 38 7.21 -4.12 -2.55
N TYR A 39 8.02 -4.71 -3.43
CA TYR A 39 9.46 -4.57 -3.39
C TYR A 39 9.89 -3.11 -3.62
N GLY A 40 9.45 -2.50 -4.72
CA GLY A 40 9.86 -1.15 -5.08
C GLY A 40 9.42 -0.10 -4.07
N LEU A 41 8.19 -0.19 -3.53
CA LEU A 41 7.72 0.69 -2.45
C LEU A 41 8.51 0.51 -1.16
N SER A 42 8.90 -0.73 -0.83
CA SER A 42 9.65 -1.02 0.40
C SER A 42 11.10 -0.54 0.33
N THR A 43 11.71 -0.58 -0.85
CA THR A 43 13.12 -0.16 -1.06
C THR A 43 13.25 1.32 -1.36
N GLY A 44 12.43 1.85 -2.25
CA GLY A 44 12.50 3.24 -2.70
C GLY A 44 11.90 4.24 -1.74
N LYS A 45 11.05 3.80 -0.81
CA LYS A 45 10.32 4.67 0.14
C LYS A 45 9.57 5.83 -0.55
N ASP A 46 9.17 5.62 -1.80
CA ASP A 46 8.47 6.61 -2.63
C ASP A 46 7.34 5.91 -3.39
N ILE A 47 6.20 6.59 -3.51
CA ILE A 47 5.00 6.08 -4.20
C ILE A 47 5.00 6.33 -5.72
N LYS A 48 5.95 7.11 -6.23
CA LYS A 48 6.04 7.39 -7.67
C LYS A 48 6.44 6.14 -8.43
N ILE A 49 5.64 5.75 -9.42
CA ILE A 49 5.89 4.55 -10.23
C ILE A 49 7.28 4.56 -10.88
N SER A 50 7.77 5.73 -11.32
CA SER A 50 9.12 5.85 -11.88
C SER A 50 10.22 5.52 -10.86
N ASN A 51 10.02 5.80 -9.58
CA ASN A 51 10.98 5.45 -8.53
C ASN A 51 10.84 3.97 -8.14
N VAL A 52 9.61 3.45 -8.04
CA VAL A 52 9.36 2.03 -7.90
C VAL A 52 10.07 1.22 -9.00
N ALA A 53 9.92 1.65 -10.27
CA ALA A 53 10.54 0.98 -11.42
C ALA A 53 12.07 0.97 -11.36
N ARG A 54 12.70 2.05 -10.87
CA ARG A 54 14.18 2.10 -10.69
C ARG A 54 14.68 1.08 -9.68
N GLU A 55 13.93 0.89 -8.60
CA GLU A 55 14.30 -0.07 -7.55
C GLU A 55 14.22 -1.54 -8.00
N LEU A 56 13.48 -1.84 -9.08
CA LEU A 56 13.38 -3.21 -9.59
C LEU A 56 14.66 -3.69 -10.29
N HIS A 57 15.49 -2.77 -10.78
CA HIS A 57 16.74 -3.09 -11.48
C HIS A 57 16.57 -4.15 -12.58
N GLU A 58 15.49 -4.07 -13.37
CA GLU A 58 15.23 -4.99 -14.48
C GLU A 58 16.20 -4.74 -15.66
N ASP A 59 16.58 -5.80 -16.37
CA ASP A 59 17.48 -5.75 -17.54
C ASP A 59 16.80 -5.22 -18.82
N ILE A 60 15.73 -4.43 -18.67
CA ILE A 60 15.01 -3.78 -19.77
C ILE A 60 15.04 -2.25 -19.60
N LYS A 61 14.66 -1.51 -20.63
CA LYS A 61 14.58 -0.05 -20.55
C LYS A 61 13.62 0.37 -19.44
N LEU A 62 14.03 1.35 -18.66
CA LEU A 62 13.25 1.87 -17.52
C LEU A 62 11.82 2.28 -17.94
N ASP A 63 11.67 2.90 -19.11
CA ASP A 63 10.36 3.33 -19.62
C ASP A 63 9.41 2.15 -19.84
N ASN A 64 9.92 1.01 -20.31
CA ASN A 64 9.11 -0.19 -20.50
C ASN A 64 8.65 -0.77 -19.14
N THR A 65 9.50 -0.68 -18.11
CA THR A 65 9.12 -1.09 -16.75
C THR A 65 8.04 -0.17 -16.20
N ILE A 66 8.19 1.15 -16.37
CA ILE A 66 7.19 2.16 -15.94
C ILE A 66 5.86 1.89 -16.64
N GLU A 67 5.87 1.78 -17.98
CA GLU A 67 4.66 1.51 -18.77
C GLU A 67 3.97 0.22 -18.32
N ARG A 68 4.71 -0.85 -18.16
CA ARG A 68 4.18 -2.13 -17.65
C ARG A 68 3.50 -1.99 -16.29
N LEU A 69 4.12 -1.25 -15.36
CA LEU A 69 3.54 -1.03 -14.03
C LEU A 69 2.28 -0.16 -14.09
N CYS A 70 2.29 0.90 -14.91
CA CYS A 70 1.13 1.76 -15.11
C CYS A 70 -0.05 1.00 -15.72
N LEU A 71 0.18 0.21 -16.78
CA LEU A 71 -0.85 -0.61 -17.42
C LEU A 71 -1.47 -1.63 -16.45
N HIS A 72 -0.64 -2.28 -15.63
CA HIS A 72 -1.15 -3.18 -14.60
C HIS A 72 -1.93 -2.44 -13.52
N LEU A 73 -1.48 -1.24 -13.10
CA LEU A 73 -2.19 -0.45 -12.10
C LEU A 73 -3.57 -0.01 -12.59
N GLU A 74 -3.64 0.44 -13.85
CA GLU A 74 -4.89 0.88 -14.49
C GLU A 74 -5.88 -0.27 -14.68
N SER A 75 -5.40 -1.45 -15.07
CA SER A 75 -6.24 -2.63 -15.36
C SER A 75 -6.44 -3.58 -14.17
N PHE A 76 -5.93 -3.23 -12.97
CA PHE A 76 -5.99 -4.13 -11.83
C PHE A 76 -7.37 -4.17 -11.19
N ASP A 77 -8.04 -5.32 -11.29
CA ASP A 77 -9.43 -5.51 -10.89
C ASP A 77 -9.59 -6.45 -9.66
N ASN A 78 -8.50 -6.87 -9.03
CA ASN A 78 -8.51 -7.84 -7.94
C ASN A 78 -8.29 -7.22 -6.55
N LEU A 79 -8.74 -5.98 -6.32
CA LEU A 79 -8.59 -5.27 -5.04
C LEU A 79 -9.26 -5.99 -3.88
N GLU A 80 -10.42 -6.59 -4.13
CA GLU A 80 -11.18 -7.34 -3.12
C GLU A 80 -10.40 -8.57 -2.63
N LEU A 81 -9.77 -9.30 -3.57
CA LEU A 81 -8.94 -10.45 -3.24
C LEU A 81 -7.70 -10.03 -2.43
N ILE A 82 -7.04 -8.93 -2.82
CA ILE A 82 -5.90 -8.38 -2.05
C ILE A 82 -6.33 -7.96 -0.65
N SER A 83 -7.47 -7.30 -0.51
CA SER A 83 -8.03 -6.88 0.78
C SER A 83 -8.33 -8.09 1.67
N LYS A 84 -8.91 -9.14 1.11
CA LYS A 84 -9.15 -10.41 1.81
C LYS A 84 -7.85 -11.08 2.26
N ASN A 85 -6.85 -11.14 1.38
CA ASN A 85 -5.54 -11.70 1.70
C ASN A 85 -4.86 -10.89 2.80
N LYS A 86 -4.89 -9.56 2.71
CA LYS A 86 -4.39 -8.65 3.75
C LYS A 86 -5.06 -8.91 5.10
N TYR A 87 -6.39 -8.99 5.11
CA TYR A 87 -7.14 -9.30 6.32
C TYR A 87 -6.72 -10.64 6.94
N ASN A 88 -6.66 -11.70 6.13
CA ASN A 88 -6.24 -13.03 6.56
C ASN A 88 -4.81 -13.04 7.12
N TYR A 89 -3.90 -12.29 6.48
CA TYR A 89 -2.52 -12.14 6.95
C TYR A 89 -2.48 -11.48 8.33
N ILE A 90 -3.15 -10.35 8.50
CA ILE A 90 -3.22 -9.65 9.78
C ILE A 90 -3.88 -10.54 10.83
N ARG A 91 -5.01 -11.16 10.50
CA ARG A 91 -5.76 -12.05 11.41
C ARG A 91 -4.90 -13.21 11.92
N SER A 92 -4.04 -13.77 11.07
CA SER A 92 -3.14 -14.88 11.47
C SER A 92 -2.06 -14.47 12.49
N MET A 93 -1.76 -13.17 12.60
CA MET A 93 -0.74 -12.62 13.50
C MET A 93 -1.34 -12.10 14.81
N LEU A 94 -2.66 -11.95 14.87
CA LEU A 94 -3.34 -11.39 16.04
C LEU A 94 -3.75 -12.49 17.04
N PRO A 95 -3.67 -12.21 18.34
CA PRO A 95 -4.25 -13.06 19.37
C PRO A 95 -5.78 -13.05 19.29
N ASN A 96 -6.41 -13.90 20.09
CA ASN A 96 -7.89 -13.99 20.13
C ASN A 96 -8.55 -12.72 20.69
N GLU A 97 -7.85 -12.00 21.57
CA GLU A 97 -8.32 -10.76 22.16
C GLU A 97 -7.45 -9.60 21.71
N VAL A 98 -8.08 -8.57 21.17
CA VAL A 98 -7.45 -7.35 20.71
C VAL A 98 -8.28 -6.13 21.12
N ILE A 99 -7.62 -5.00 21.26
CA ILE A 99 -8.29 -3.70 21.42
C ILE A 99 -8.22 -3.02 20.06
N SER A 100 -9.38 -2.68 19.48
CA SER A 100 -9.47 -1.91 18.24
C SER A 100 -9.81 -0.46 18.59
N ILE A 101 -9.00 0.45 18.07
CA ILE A 101 -9.21 1.90 18.18
C ILE A 101 -9.53 2.41 16.78
N PHE A 102 -10.65 3.11 16.66
CA PHE A 102 -11.06 3.76 15.42
C PHE A 102 -10.90 5.27 15.59
N ASP A 103 -10.33 5.90 14.58
CA ASP A 103 -10.12 7.33 14.51
C ASP A 103 -10.54 7.84 13.13
N ASP A 104 -11.52 8.74 13.12
CA ASP A 104 -12.03 9.34 11.91
C ASP A 104 -11.32 10.67 11.69
N SER A 105 -10.88 10.90 10.47
CA SER A 105 -10.20 12.14 10.08
C SER A 105 -10.62 12.57 8.67
N ASP A 106 -10.48 13.87 8.40
CA ASP A 106 -10.79 14.48 7.14
C ASP A 106 -9.51 14.79 6.37
N ILE A 107 -9.52 14.52 5.06
CA ILE A 107 -8.44 14.89 4.15
C ILE A 107 -8.96 15.98 3.21
N ALA A 108 -8.73 17.24 3.56
CA ALA A 108 -9.12 18.38 2.73
C ALA A 108 -8.33 18.41 1.41
N LYS A 109 -9.03 18.60 0.30
CA LYS A 109 -8.49 18.70 -1.07
C LYS A 109 -8.98 19.98 -1.73
N VAL A 110 -8.68 21.11 -1.13
CA VAL A 110 -9.18 22.46 -1.52
C VAL A 110 -9.03 22.72 -3.04
N TYR A 111 -7.95 22.21 -3.65
CA TYR A 111 -7.66 22.39 -5.08
C TYR A 111 -7.99 21.15 -5.92
N GLY A 112 -8.54 20.13 -5.33
CA GLY A 112 -8.72 18.80 -5.93
C GLY A 112 -9.94 18.65 -6.83
N LYS A 113 -10.27 19.62 -7.68
CA LYS A 113 -11.50 19.68 -8.49
C LYS A 113 -11.72 18.50 -9.46
N LYS A 114 -10.71 17.69 -9.73
CA LYS A 114 -10.75 16.56 -10.70
C LYS A 114 -10.61 15.19 -10.04
N PHE A 115 -10.54 15.12 -8.72
CA PHE A 115 -10.52 13.84 -8.03
C PHE A 115 -11.93 13.23 -8.01
N GLU A 116 -12.01 11.92 -8.18
CA GLU A 116 -13.26 11.17 -8.10
C GLU A 116 -13.71 11.04 -6.64
N ASP A 117 -15.01 10.87 -6.44
CA ASP A 117 -15.65 10.60 -5.14
C ASP A 117 -15.33 11.60 -4.02
N LEU A 118 -15.06 12.86 -4.37
CA LEU A 118 -14.89 13.93 -3.38
C LEU A 118 -16.23 14.25 -2.68
N ASP A 119 -16.20 14.27 -1.37
CA ASP A 119 -17.28 14.76 -0.53
C ASP A 119 -16.94 16.12 0.10
N LYS A 120 -17.83 16.66 0.91
CA LYS A 120 -17.63 17.89 1.67
C LYS A 120 -17.13 17.55 3.07
N VAL A 121 -15.86 17.84 3.33
CA VAL A 121 -15.23 17.63 4.63
C VAL A 121 -14.99 18.96 5.34
N LYS A 122 -14.87 18.92 6.65
CA LYS A 122 -14.58 20.12 7.45
C LYS A 122 -13.11 20.50 7.27
N ASP A 123 -12.85 21.77 6.96
CA ASP A 123 -11.48 22.29 6.95
C ASP A 123 -11.04 22.62 8.39
N ALA A 124 -10.30 21.71 9.00
CA ALA A 124 -9.78 21.89 10.35
C ALA A 124 -8.79 23.06 10.49
N SER A 125 -8.24 23.59 9.38
CA SER A 125 -7.35 24.75 9.38
C SER A 125 -8.09 26.10 9.36
N ALA A 126 -9.38 26.10 9.06
CA ALA A 126 -10.16 27.31 8.97
C ALA A 126 -10.63 27.79 10.35
N ILE A 127 -10.61 29.12 10.57
CA ILE A 127 -11.08 29.75 11.82
C ILE A 127 -12.61 29.61 12.00
N LYS A 128 -13.34 29.49 10.90
CA LYS A 128 -14.81 29.26 10.90
C LYS A 128 -15.09 27.89 10.33
N ASP A 129 -16.21 27.30 10.72
CA ASP A 129 -16.68 26.03 10.15
C ASP A 129 -16.87 26.18 8.64
N THR A 130 -15.84 25.80 7.91
CA THR A 130 -15.79 25.84 6.44
C THR A 130 -15.73 24.40 5.92
N TYR A 131 -16.54 24.12 4.91
CA TYR A 131 -16.54 22.83 4.25
C TYR A 131 -15.87 22.95 2.89
N VAL A 132 -14.97 22.04 2.60
CA VAL A 132 -14.17 21.97 1.36
C VAL A 132 -14.25 20.57 0.75
N PRO A 133 -13.98 20.41 -0.56
CA PRO A 133 -13.85 19.07 -1.15
C PRO A 133 -12.78 18.25 -0.45
N GLY A 134 -13.06 16.97 -0.19
CA GLY A 134 -12.13 16.09 0.50
C GLY A 134 -12.63 14.67 0.63
N TYR A 135 -11.93 13.89 1.43
CA TYR A 135 -12.28 12.52 1.74
C TYR A 135 -12.40 12.32 3.24
N TYR A 136 -13.38 11.53 3.65
CA TYR A 136 -13.42 10.96 4.99
C TYR A 136 -12.47 9.77 5.05
N MET A 137 -11.65 9.72 6.08
CA MET A 137 -10.74 8.62 6.32
C MET A 137 -10.98 8.06 7.73
N CYS A 138 -11.26 6.77 7.81
CA CYS A 138 -11.31 6.06 9.07
C CYS A 138 -10.04 5.22 9.24
N ASN A 139 -9.27 5.52 10.28
CA ASN A 139 -8.10 4.74 10.67
C ASN A 139 -8.50 3.73 11.74
N ALA A 140 -8.08 2.49 11.55
CA ALA A 140 -8.23 1.45 12.55
C ALA A 140 -6.86 0.99 13.04
N VAL A 141 -6.61 1.12 14.33
CA VAL A 141 -5.40 0.62 15.00
C VAL A 141 -5.78 -0.56 15.89
N ILE A 142 -5.06 -1.65 15.75
CA ILE A 142 -5.26 -2.84 16.56
C ILE A 142 -4.09 -2.98 17.54
N LEU A 143 -4.41 -2.97 18.81
CA LEU A 143 -3.46 -3.25 19.89
C LEU A 143 -3.61 -4.69 20.34
N SER A 144 -2.51 -5.42 20.39
CA SER A 144 -2.44 -6.74 20.97
C SER A 144 -1.51 -6.73 22.19
N LYS A 145 -1.90 -7.44 23.23
CA LYS A 145 -0.95 -7.76 24.32
C LYS A 145 0.03 -8.78 23.75
N ASN A 146 1.25 -8.36 23.46
CA ASN A 146 2.34 -9.31 23.25
C ASN A 146 2.57 -10.05 24.59
N LYS A 147 2.49 -11.38 24.51
CA LYS A 147 3.05 -12.23 25.55
C LYS A 147 4.54 -12.34 25.39
#